data_f6bcc59e9c28d00a872236f16853d84d
#
_entry.id   f6bcc59e9c28d00a872236f16853d84d
#
_cell.length_a   1.000
_cell.length_b   1.000
_cell.length_c   1.000
_cell.angle_alpha   90.00
_cell.angle_beta   90.00
_cell.angle_gamma   90.00
#
_symmetry.space_group_name_H-M   'P 1'
#
loop_
_entity.id
_entity.type
_entity.pdbx_description
1 polymer ?
#
loop_
_entity_poly.entity_id
_entity_poly.type
_entity_poly.pdbx_seq_one_letter_code
_entity_poly.pdbx_strand_id
1 'polypeptide(L)'
;VGKNVHLSGGVGLGGVLEPLQANPTIIEDNCFIGARSEIVEGVIVEENSVISMGVYISQSTKIYNRMTGEVSYGRVPSGSVVVSGSMPAKDGSHSLYCAVIVKQVTPETRAKTSINDLLRD
;
A
#
# COMPACT_ATOMS: atom_id res chain seq x y z
N VAL A 1 -10.71 -7.36 7.02
CA VAL A 1 -10.02 -6.29 7.77
C VAL A 1 -9.75 -6.78 9.17
N GLY A 2 -8.50 -6.66 9.60
CA GLY A 2 -8.05 -7.09 10.92
C GLY A 2 -8.43 -6.14 12.05
N LYS A 3 -7.73 -6.31 13.18
CA LYS A 3 -7.98 -5.53 14.41
C LYS A 3 -7.28 -4.18 14.34
N ASN A 4 -7.91 -3.16 14.94
CA ASN A 4 -7.34 -1.83 15.10
C ASN A 4 -6.89 -1.20 13.76
N VAL A 5 -7.61 -1.49 12.70
CA VAL A 5 -7.36 -0.90 11.39
C VAL A 5 -8.09 0.43 11.27
N HIS A 6 -7.38 1.47 10.85
CA HIS A 6 -7.98 2.75 10.54
C HIS A 6 -8.22 2.84 9.03
N LEU A 7 -9.46 2.96 8.64
CA LEU A 7 -9.85 3.25 7.26
C LEU A 7 -10.34 4.68 7.18
N SER A 8 -9.61 5.52 6.48
CA SER A 8 -9.95 6.93 6.32
C SER A 8 -11.12 7.11 5.34
N GLY A 9 -11.60 8.33 5.21
CA GLY A 9 -12.75 8.63 4.36
C GLY A 9 -12.54 8.24 2.90
N GLY A 10 -13.52 7.56 2.31
CA GLY A 10 -13.49 7.20 0.90
C GLY A 10 -12.57 6.05 0.53
N VAL A 11 -12.07 5.28 1.50
CA VAL A 11 -11.28 4.09 1.21
C VAL A 11 -12.16 3.02 0.56
N GLY A 12 -11.68 2.46 -0.55
CA GLY A 12 -12.32 1.34 -1.21
C GLY A 12 -11.53 0.05 -0.99
N LEU A 13 -12.25 -1.01 -0.61
CA LEU A 13 -11.70 -2.36 -0.52
C LEU A 13 -12.61 -3.25 -1.36
N GLY A 14 -12.04 -3.96 -2.31
CA GLY A 14 -12.86 -4.73 -3.23
C GLY A 14 -12.20 -5.95 -3.82
N GLY A 15 -13.03 -6.86 -4.32
CA GLY A 15 -12.60 -8.02 -5.09
C GLY A 15 -12.59 -7.74 -6.58
N VAL A 16 -12.39 -8.81 -7.37
CA VAL A 16 -12.47 -8.76 -8.82
C VAL A 16 -13.65 -9.59 -9.27
N LEU A 17 -14.48 -9.03 -10.15
CA LEU A 17 -15.64 -9.70 -10.67
C LEU A 17 -15.52 -10.07 -12.15
N GLU A 18 -14.53 -9.54 -12.86
CA GLU A 18 -14.37 -9.75 -14.30
C GLU A 18 -12.92 -10.06 -14.69
N PRO A 19 -12.47 -11.31 -14.64
CA PRO A 19 -13.17 -12.51 -14.15
C PRO A 19 -13.23 -12.56 -12.62
N LEU A 20 -14.20 -13.32 -12.11
CA LEU A 20 -14.32 -13.51 -10.65
C LEU A 20 -13.06 -14.17 -10.11
N GLN A 21 -12.49 -13.58 -9.06
CA GLN A 21 -11.34 -14.14 -8.37
C GLN A 21 -11.71 -14.51 -6.94
N ALA A 22 -11.19 -15.66 -6.50
CA ALA A 22 -11.52 -16.21 -5.20
C ALA A 22 -10.69 -15.61 -4.05
N ASN A 23 -9.58 -14.96 -4.36
CA ASN A 23 -8.68 -14.44 -3.32
C ASN A 23 -9.24 -13.16 -2.70
N PRO A 24 -9.46 -13.14 -1.39
CA PRO A 24 -9.96 -11.94 -0.73
C PRO A 24 -8.86 -10.88 -0.61
N THR A 25 -9.26 -9.62 -0.68
CA THR A 25 -8.41 -8.50 -0.25
C THR A 25 -8.33 -8.52 1.26
N ILE A 26 -7.12 -8.46 1.80
CA ILE A 26 -6.89 -8.56 3.25
C ILE A 26 -6.09 -7.36 3.73
N ILE A 27 -6.62 -6.69 4.74
CA ILE A 27 -5.90 -5.67 5.50
C ILE A 27 -5.65 -6.27 6.89
N GLU A 28 -4.40 -6.53 7.22
CA GLU A 28 -4.04 -7.15 8.50
C GLU A 28 -4.06 -6.13 9.63
N ASP A 29 -3.75 -6.57 10.85
CA ASP A 29 -3.94 -5.79 12.07
C ASP A 29 -3.10 -4.52 12.10
N ASN A 30 -3.62 -3.49 12.75
CA ASN A 30 -2.93 -2.24 13.08
C ASN A 30 -2.49 -1.42 11.86
N CYS A 31 -3.13 -1.63 10.72
CA CYS A 31 -2.85 -0.84 9.53
C CYS A 31 -3.57 0.51 9.55
N PHE A 32 -2.97 1.49 8.90
CA PHE A 32 -3.60 2.77 8.61
C PHE A 32 -3.74 2.91 7.10
N ILE A 33 -4.96 3.10 6.62
CA ILE A 33 -5.23 3.29 5.19
C ILE A 33 -5.74 4.71 4.99
N GLY A 34 -4.97 5.50 4.26
CA GLY A 34 -5.25 6.91 4.02
C GLY A 34 -6.47 7.13 3.13
N ALA A 35 -7.04 8.33 3.23
CA ALA A 35 -8.28 8.69 2.55
C ALA A 35 -8.20 8.42 1.04
N ARG A 36 -9.29 7.89 0.49
CA ARG A 36 -9.48 7.62 -0.94
C ARG A 36 -8.48 6.66 -1.55
N SER A 37 -7.81 5.87 -0.72
CA SER A 37 -7.00 4.76 -1.23
C SER A 37 -7.90 3.61 -1.67
N GLU A 38 -7.43 2.84 -2.64
CA GLU A 38 -8.13 1.66 -3.15
C GLU A 38 -7.22 0.46 -3.05
N ILE A 39 -7.65 -0.57 -2.34
CA ILE A 39 -6.92 -1.84 -2.22
C ILE A 39 -7.85 -2.92 -2.74
N VAL A 40 -7.50 -3.54 -3.84
CA VAL A 40 -8.42 -4.42 -4.56
C VAL A 40 -7.72 -5.69 -5.06
N GLU A 41 -8.49 -6.61 -5.64
CA GLU A 41 -8.01 -7.77 -6.39
C GLU A 41 -7.19 -8.77 -5.56
N GLY A 42 -7.55 -8.95 -4.29
CA GLY A 42 -6.86 -9.92 -3.45
C GLY A 42 -5.50 -9.47 -2.95
N VAL A 43 -5.20 -8.19 -3.03
CA VAL A 43 -3.96 -7.62 -2.45
C VAL A 43 -4.00 -7.79 -0.94
N ILE A 44 -2.85 -8.16 -0.37
CA ILE A 44 -2.70 -8.31 1.07
C ILE A 44 -1.81 -7.18 1.58
N VAL A 45 -2.34 -6.41 2.53
CA VAL A 45 -1.56 -5.40 3.26
C VAL A 45 -1.23 -6.00 4.62
N GLU A 46 0.04 -6.30 4.84
CA GLU A 46 0.47 -6.94 6.08
C GLU A 46 0.47 -5.96 7.25
N GLU A 47 0.47 -6.52 8.45
CA GLU A 47 0.25 -5.78 9.70
C GLU A 47 1.18 -4.58 9.88
N ASN A 48 0.71 -3.61 10.63
CA ASN A 48 1.46 -2.39 11.01
C ASN A 48 1.87 -1.51 9.82
N SER A 49 1.26 -1.70 8.66
CA SER A 49 1.57 -0.88 7.48
C SER A 49 0.80 0.44 7.51
N VAL A 50 1.37 1.44 6.88
CA VAL A 50 0.76 2.76 6.71
C VAL A 50 0.68 3.06 5.23
N ILE A 51 -0.53 3.22 4.73
CA ILE A 51 -0.79 3.58 3.34
C ILE A 51 -1.23 5.05 3.33
N SER A 52 -0.51 5.89 2.60
CA SER A 52 -0.84 7.30 2.46
C SER A 52 -2.19 7.47 1.74
N MET A 53 -2.73 8.67 1.78
CA MET A 53 -3.95 8.97 1.03
C MET A 53 -3.72 8.83 -0.48
N GLY A 54 -4.76 8.40 -1.19
CA GLY A 54 -4.74 8.32 -2.65
C GLY A 54 -3.79 7.29 -3.23
N VAL A 55 -3.57 6.18 -2.53
CA VAL A 55 -2.75 5.08 -3.03
C VAL A 55 -3.65 3.99 -3.57
N TYR A 56 -3.42 3.56 -4.81
CA TYR A 56 -4.24 2.58 -5.52
C TYR A 56 -3.43 1.32 -5.77
N ILE A 57 -3.84 0.19 -5.21
CA ILE A 57 -3.09 -1.06 -5.34
C ILE A 57 -4.03 -2.18 -5.82
N SER A 58 -3.75 -2.66 -7.02
CA SER A 58 -4.35 -3.87 -7.59
C SER A 58 -3.26 -4.91 -7.81
N GLN A 59 -3.62 -6.08 -8.34
CA GLN A 59 -2.63 -7.12 -8.65
C GLN A 59 -1.64 -6.69 -9.74
N SER A 60 -2.00 -5.73 -10.57
CA SER A 60 -1.14 -5.23 -11.64
C SER A 60 -0.35 -3.97 -11.25
N THR A 61 -0.58 -3.43 -10.08
CA THR A 61 0.13 -2.23 -9.62
C THR A 61 1.53 -2.61 -9.14
N LYS A 62 2.54 -1.97 -9.71
CA LYS A 62 3.91 -2.15 -9.23
C LYS A 62 4.07 -1.54 -7.84
N ILE A 63 4.68 -2.29 -6.96
CA ILE A 63 5.06 -1.84 -5.62
C ILE A 63 6.58 -1.76 -5.61
N TYR A 64 7.09 -0.54 -5.62
CA TYR A 64 8.53 -0.28 -5.69
C TYR A 64 9.07 -0.03 -4.29
N ASN A 65 10.05 -0.83 -3.88
CA ASN A 65 10.75 -0.63 -2.61
C ASN A 65 11.98 0.23 -2.85
N ARG A 66 11.94 1.49 -2.40
CA ARG A 66 13.04 2.41 -2.69
C ARG A 66 14.33 2.08 -1.95
N MET A 67 14.26 1.30 -0.84
CA MET A 67 15.45 0.89 -0.11
C MET A 67 16.24 -0.20 -0.84
N THR A 68 15.55 -1.09 -1.56
CA THR A 68 16.16 -2.24 -2.23
C THR A 68 16.17 -2.14 -3.75
N GLY A 69 15.31 -1.29 -4.32
CA GLY A 69 15.09 -1.21 -5.76
C GLY A 69 14.23 -2.32 -6.34
N GLU A 70 13.67 -3.18 -5.50
CA GLU A 70 12.86 -4.31 -5.97
C GLU A 70 11.44 -3.86 -6.30
N VAL A 71 10.86 -4.50 -7.31
CA VAL A 71 9.46 -4.34 -7.71
C VAL A 71 8.72 -5.63 -7.38
N SER A 72 7.58 -5.50 -6.73
CA SER A 72 6.74 -6.63 -6.39
C SER A 72 5.27 -6.31 -6.68
N TYR A 73 4.41 -7.32 -6.53
CA TYR A 73 2.98 -7.22 -6.81
C TYR A 73 2.19 -7.96 -5.75
N GLY A 74 0.99 -7.51 -5.48
CA GLY A 74 -0.01 -8.25 -4.74
C GLY A 74 0.12 -8.27 -3.23
N ARG A 75 1.23 -7.77 -2.69
CA ARG A 75 1.45 -7.79 -1.23
C ARG A 75 2.28 -6.60 -0.78
N VAL A 76 1.81 -5.95 0.28
CA VAL A 76 2.56 -4.90 0.98
C VAL A 76 3.15 -5.54 2.24
N PRO A 77 4.48 -5.64 2.35
CA PRO A 77 5.12 -6.28 3.53
C PRO A 77 4.81 -5.55 4.82
N SER A 78 4.88 -6.27 5.93
CA SER A 78 4.57 -5.70 7.25
C SER A 78 5.43 -4.47 7.56
N GLY A 79 4.83 -3.50 8.24
CA GLY A 79 5.52 -2.27 8.64
C GLY A 79 5.89 -1.34 7.50
N SER A 80 5.37 -1.56 6.29
CA SER A 80 5.66 -0.69 5.15
C SER A 80 4.95 0.64 5.28
N VAL A 81 5.64 1.70 4.92
CA VAL A 81 5.05 3.03 4.71
C VAL A 81 5.02 3.28 3.21
N VAL A 82 3.82 3.43 2.66
CA VAL A 82 3.59 3.42 1.22
C VAL A 82 2.97 4.74 0.77
N VAL A 83 3.53 5.30 -0.28
CA VAL A 83 3.03 6.53 -0.89
C VAL A 83 2.81 6.34 -2.39
N SER A 84 2.09 7.27 -3.01
CA SER A 84 1.93 7.31 -4.46
C SER A 84 3.22 7.74 -5.13
N GLY A 85 3.52 7.15 -6.26
CA GLY A 85 4.68 7.51 -7.05
C GLY A 85 4.49 7.19 -8.51
N SER A 86 5.56 7.27 -9.27
CA SER A 86 5.57 6.89 -10.68
C SER A 86 6.92 6.32 -11.06
N MET A 87 6.91 5.42 -12.03
CA MET A 87 8.13 4.85 -12.58
C MET A 87 8.28 5.31 -14.03
N PRO A 88 9.42 5.94 -14.37
CA PRO A 88 9.65 6.38 -15.74
C PRO A 88 9.90 5.19 -16.67
N ALA A 89 9.46 5.31 -17.90
CA ALA A 89 9.82 4.37 -18.95
C ALA A 89 11.32 4.47 -19.23
N LYS A 90 11.91 3.37 -19.76
CA LYS A 90 13.35 3.32 -20.04
C LYS A 90 13.79 4.40 -21.01
N ASP A 91 12.95 4.74 -21.97
CA ASP A 91 13.25 5.77 -22.98
C ASP A 91 12.88 7.19 -22.52
N GLY A 92 12.33 7.34 -21.32
CA GLY A 92 11.92 8.63 -20.77
C GLY A 92 10.66 9.23 -21.38
N SER A 93 9.93 8.48 -22.22
CA SER A 93 8.77 9.02 -22.96
C SER A 93 7.56 9.27 -22.07
N HIS A 94 7.44 8.56 -20.96
CA HIS A 94 6.29 8.65 -20.03
C HIS A 94 6.66 8.04 -18.68
N SER A 95 5.74 8.16 -17.72
CA SER A 95 5.83 7.49 -16.43
C SER A 95 4.50 6.82 -16.12
N LEU A 96 4.55 5.70 -15.44
CA LEU A 96 3.37 4.97 -15.01
C LEU A 96 3.24 5.03 -13.49
N TYR A 97 2.00 5.10 -13.02
CA TYR A 97 1.70 5.08 -11.59
C TYR A 97 2.30 3.82 -10.93
N CYS A 98 2.85 3.99 -9.75
CA CYS A 98 3.21 2.88 -8.87
C CYS A 98 3.00 3.26 -7.41
N ALA A 99 2.94 2.27 -6.54
CA ALA A 99 3.01 2.46 -5.11
C ALA A 99 4.48 2.34 -4.69
N VAL A 100 4.93 3.22 -3.80
CA VAL A 100 6.33 3.25 -3.37
C VAL A 100 6.42 2.98 -1.88
N ILE A 101 7.17 1.95 -1.49
CA ILE A 101 7.54 1.73 -0.10
C ILE A 101 8.71 2.66 0.21
N VAL A 102 8.46 3.66 1.04
CA VAL A 102 9.48 4.67 1.36
C VAL A 102 10.26 4.34 2.62
N LYS A 103 9.70 3.50 3.48
CA LYS A 103 10.38 2.96 4.66
C LYS A 103 9.64 1.74 5.18
N GLN A 104 10.33 0.95 5.99
CA GLN A 104 9.70 -0.11 6.77
C GLN A 104 10.07 0.09 8.22
N VAL A 105 9.08 -0.05 9.10
CA VAL A 105 9.25 0.24 10.53
C VAL A 105 8.89 -0.99 11.36
N THR A 106 9.46 -1.06 12.55
CA THR A 106 9.12 -2.10 13.53
C THR A 106 7.78 -1.76 14.20
N PRO A 107 7.10 -2.75 14.81
CA PRO A 107 5.88 -2.45 15.58
C PRO A 107 6.10 -1.39 16.66
N GLU A 108 7.25 -1.38 17.30
CA GLU A 108 7.60 -0.39 18.34
C GLU A 108 7.68 1.02 17.73
N THR A 109 8.37 1.17 16.63
CA THR A 109 8.47 2.46 15.94
C THR A 109 7.10 2.92 15.46
N ARG A 110 6.30 2.00 14.90
CA ARG A 110 4.95 2.28 14.43
C ARG A 110 4.06 2.81 15.56
N ALA A 111 4.17 2.22 16.75
CA ALA A 111 3.38 2.62 17.91
C ALA A 111 3.77 3.98 18.48
N LYS A 112 5.04 4.38 18.33
CA LYS A 112 5.57 5.60 18.93
C LYS A 112 5.56 6.80 17.99
N THR A 113 5.43 6.60 16.68
CA THR A 113 5.60 7.64 15.68
C THR A 113 4.25 8.05 15.13
N SER A 114 4.01 9.36 14.98
CA SER A 114 2.77 9.83 14.37
C SER A 114 2.70 9.42 12.89
N ILE A 115 1.48 9.29 12.38
CA ILE A 115 1.27 8.95 10.98
C ILE A 115 1.92 10.00 10.07
N ASN A 116 1.77 11.28 10.41
CA ASN A 116 2.36 12.34 9.59
C ASN A 116 3.88 12.26 9.54
N ASP A 117 4.52 11.92 10.65
CA ASP A 117 5.98 11.78 10.68
C ASP A 117 6.44 10.57 9.87
N LEU A 118 5.69 9.47 9.92
CA LEU A 118 6.01 8.30 9.10
C LEU A 118 5.91 8.61 7.61
N LEU A 119 4.95 9.44 7.21
CA LEU A 119 4.70 9.76 5.80
C LEU A 119 5.65 10.83 5.25
N ARG A 120 6.38 11.53 6.08
CA ARG A 120 7.39 12.48 5.62
C ARG A 120 8.63 11.73 5.11
N ASP A 121 9.23 12.32 4.11
CA ASP A 121 10.45 11.78 3.51
C ASP A 121 11.63 11.70 4.45
#